data_1f3b3340f6ec667d46ac66adda1b1b70
#
_entry.id   1f3b3340f6ec667d46ac66adda1b1b70
#
_cell.length_a   1.000
_cell.length_b   1.000
_cell.length_c   1.000
_cell.angle_alpha   90.00
_cell.angle_beta   90.00
_cell.angle_gamma   90.00
#
_symmetry.space_group_name_H-M   'P 1'
#
loop_
_entity.id
_entity.type
_entity.pdbx_description
1 polymer ?
#
loop_
_entity_poly.entity_id
_entity_poly.type
_entity_poly.pdbx_seq_one_letter_code
_entity_poly.pdbx_strand_id
1 'polypeptide(L)'
;MHPHVKHLVELQAVDIRLNDVRARLATFPKHLAEVNARAEAARTQLTQAKEALTKSLKDRKTYEMDVDQWKEKVRKYKDQTGSVKTNESYKALLHEIEMAEKEIAAAEDRLLERMVAGEDFVRQVKAAEKAIVEVEAAAKIEQQAISAEYSAADKQRIAFEAERQQAVADVPEDLLQVYQQLANRHGGVALAEVKEDESCSMCRVRVRPHTYQLLRDPNNEQIFNCETCTRILYSAPHPTAAQPQPVAQSSDSSET
;
A
#
# COMPACT_ATOMS: atom_id res chain seq x y z
N MET A 1 -40.83 18.02 4.21
CA MET A 1 -39.78 17.29 4.94
C MET A 1 -39.58 17.96 6.29
N HIS A 2 -39.56 17.18 7.36
CA HIS A 2 -39.35 17.66 8.73
C HIS A 2 -38.05 18.50 8.84
N PRO A 3 -38.02 19.68 9.48
CA PRO A 3 -36.86 20.55 9.52
C PRO A 3 -35.60 19.85 10.06
N HIS A 4 -35.74 19.17 11.19
CA HIS A 4 -34.59 18.46 11.80
C HIS A 4 -34.11 17.27 10.97
N VAL A 5 -34.96 16.63 10.17
CA VAL A 5 -34.53 15.58 9.24
C VAL A 5 -33.69 16.17 8.10
N LYS A 6 -34.01 17.41 7.66
CA LYS A 6 -33.16 18.12 6.68
C LYS A 6 -31.75 18.32 7.21
N HIS A 7 -31.57 18.80 8.44
CA HIS A 7 -30.27 18.98 9.07
C HIS A 7 -29.54 17.64 9.23
N LEU A 8 -30.26 16.56 9.53
CA LEU A 8 -29.64 15.21 9.56
C LEU A 8 -29.19 14.73 8.19
N VAL A 9 -29.90 15.04 7.10
CA VAL A 9 -29.45 14.71 5.74
C VAL A 9 -28.16 15.47 5.39
N GLU A 10 -28.10 16.75 5.74
CA GLU A 10 -26.91 17.57 5.59
C GLU A 10 -25.74 17.02 6.42
N LEU A 11 -25.98 16.68 7.69
CA LEU A 11 -24.99 16.04 8.56
C LEU A 11 -24.48 14.70 7.98
N GLN A 12 -25.39 13.85 7.51
CA GLN A 12 -25.00 12.57 6.89
C GLN A 12 -24.13 12.77 5.64
N ALA A 13 -24.45 13.77 4.81
CA ALA A 13 -23.63 14.07 3.64
C ALA A 13 -22.19 14.48 4.01
N VAL A 14 -22.02 15.21 5.11
CA VAL A 14 -20.71 15.55 5.66
C VAL A 14 -20.03 14.33 6.26
N ASP A 15 -20.75 13.52 7.04
CA ASP A 15 -20.20 12.31 7.67
C ASP A 15 -19.73 11.28 6.64
N ILE A 16 -20.42 11.12 5.51
CA ILE A 16 -19.98 10.25 4.41
C ILE A 16 -18.64 10.75 3.85
N ARG A 17 -18.54 12.05 3.50
CA ARG A 17 -17.29 12.64 3.00
C ARG A 17 -16.14 12.52 4.00
N LEU A 18 -16.43 12.73 5.28
CA LEU A 18 -15.45 12.61 6.36
C LEU A 18 -14.96 11.17 6.52
N ASN A 19 -15.85 10.19 6.45
CA ASN A 19 -15.49 8.78 6.51
C ASN A 19 -14.66 8.33 5.31
N ASP A 20 -14.98 8.80 4.09
CA ASP A 20 -14.19 8.53 2.89
C ASP A 20 -12.76 9.08 3.01
N VAL A 21 -12.61 10.32 3.50
CA VAL A 21 -11.29 10.91 3.73
C VAL A 21 -10.53 10.17 4.83
N ARG A 22 -11.18 9.78 5.92
CA ARG A 22 -10.55 8.98 6.99
C ARG A 22 -10.11 7.62 6.50
N ALA A 23 -10.92 6.94 5.70
CA ALA A 23 -10.56 5.68 5.08
C ALA A 23 -9.33 5.84 4.17
N ARG A 24 -9.29 6.90 3.36
CA ARG A 24 -8.12 7.22 2.52
C ARG A 24 -6.88 7.52 3.35
N LEU A 25 -7.00 8.31 4.42
CA LEU A 25 -5.87 8.59 5.34
C LEU A 25 -5.32 7.33 5.97
N ALA A 26 -6.16 6.34 6.29
CA ALA A 26 -5.74 5.07 6.86
C ALA A 26 -4.91 4.19 5.91
N THR A 27 -4.94 4.44 4.59
CA THR A 27 -4.15 3.67 3.61
C THR A 27 -2.70 4.17 3.48
N PHE A 28 -2.43 5.43 3.76
CA PHE A 28 -1.10 6.03 3.57
C PHE A 28 0.03 5.36 4.36
N PRO A 29 -0.14 4.97 5.63
CA PRO A 29 0.91 4.29 6.37
C PRO A 29 1.35 2.98 5.71
N LYS A 30 0.40 2.25 5.12
CA LYS A 30 0.67 1.01 4.39
C LYS A 30 1.48 1.28 3.12
N HIS A 31 1.08 2.26 2.32
CA HIS A 31 1.81 2.64 1.11
C HIS A 31 3.24 3.11 1.44
N LEU A 32 3.40 3.90 2.50
CA LEU A 32 4.73 4.35 2.95
C LEU A 32 5.59 3.17 3.41
N ALA A 33 5.01 2.19 4.12
CA ALA A 33 5.72 0.98 4.53
C ALA A 33 6.16 0.14 3.33
N GLU A 34 5.33 0.02 2.28
CA GLU A 34 5.66 -0.70 1.05
C GLU A 34 6.83 -0.03 0.29
N VAL A 35 6.84 1.30 0.22
CA VAL A 35 7.95 2.06 -0.39
C VAL A 35 9.25 1.84 0.39
N ASN A 36 9.19 1.95 1.71
CA ASN A 36 10.35 1.74 2.58
C ASN A 36 10.88 0.29 2.49
N ALA A 37 9.99 -0.70 2.43
CA ALA A 37 10.36 -2.11 2.31
C ALA A 37 11.11 -2.40 0.99
N ARG A 38 10.71 -1.77 -0.12
CA ARG A 38 11.43 -1.88 -1.41
C ARG A 38 12.85 -1.31 -1.33
N ALA A 39 13.01 -0.15 -0.70
CA ALA A 39 14.32 0.47 -0.51
C ALA A 39 15.22 -0.39 0.40
N GLU A 40 14.67 -0.93 1.48
CA GLU A 40 15.40 -1.79 2.41
C GLU A 40 15.78 -3.14 1.77
N ALA A 41 14.93 -3.72 0.93
CA ALA A 41 15.27 -4.91 0.16
C ALA A 41 16.47 -4.68 -0.78
N ALA A 42 16.52 -3.53 -1.45
CA ALA A 42 17.67 -3.17 -2.30
C ALA A 42 18.96 -2.98 -1.49
N ARG A 43 18.90 -2.39 -0.30
CA ARG A 43 20.04 -2.28 0.64
C ARG A 43 20.54 -3.64 1.09
N THR A 44 19.61 -4.53 1.44
CA THR A 44 19.93 -5.90 1.85
C THR A 44 20.62 -6.66 0.71
N GLN A 45 20.14 -6.53 -0.52
CA GLN A 45 20.77 -7.14 -1.70
C GLN A 45 22.19 -6.63 -1.91
N LEU A 46 22.43 -5.33 -1.79
CA LEU A 46 23.77 -4.77 -1.89
C LEU A 46 24.70 -5.30 -0.80
N THR A 47 24.22 -5.37 0.45
CA THR A 47 24.98 -5.90 1.57
C THR A 47 25.36 -7.37 1.32
N GLN A 48 24.41 -8.20 0.91
CA GLN A 48 24.67 -9.61 0.58
C GLN A 48 25.67 -9.77 -0.56
N ALA A 49 25.58 -8.95 -1.61
CA ALA A 49 26.53 -8.97 -2.71
C ALA A 49 27.95 -8.59 -2.26
N LYS A 50 28.10 -7.59 -1.40
CA LYS A 50 29.39 -7.19 -0.81
C LYS A 50 29.98 -8.25 0.12
N GLU A 51 29.14 -8.90 0.91
CA GLU A 51 29.56 -10.02 1.77
C GLU A 51 30.04 -11.22 0.94
N ALA A 52 29.31 -11.58 -0.13
CA ALA A 52 29.70 -12.65 -1.04
C ALA A 52 31.04 -12.35 -1.72
N LEU A 53 31.24 -11.14 -2.20
CA LEU A 53 32.52 -10.70 -2.76
C LEU A 53 33.65 -10.80 -1.73
N THR A 54 33.42 -10.30 -0.51
CA THR A 54 34.43 -10.34 0.58
C THR A 54 34.82 -11.77 0.93
N LYS A 55 33.84 -12.68 0.99
CA LYS A 55 34.08 -14.11 1.22
C LYS A 55 34.89 -14.71 0.08
N SER A 56 34.54 -14.44 -1.18
CA SER A 56 35.27 -14.93 -2.36
C SER A 56 36.74 -14.46 -2.37
N LEU A 57 36.99 -13.20 -1.99
CA LEU A 57 38.36 -12.67 -1.89
C LEU A 57 39.18 -13.35 -0.77
N LYS A 58 38.54 -13.68 0.36
CA LYS A 58 39.19 -14.45 1.44
C LYS A 58 39.52 -15.87 0.99
N ASP A 59 38.57 -16.56 0.37
CA ASP A 59 38.74 -17.91 -0.15
C ASP A 59 39.90 -17.94 -1.19
N ARG A 60 39.90 -16.99 -2.11
CA ARG A 60 40.98 -16.80 -3.08
C ARG A 60 42.35 -16.67 -2.40
N LYS A 61 42.44 -15.80 -1.39
CA LYS A 61 43.69 -15.61 -0.63
C LYS A 61 44.15 -16.90 0.04
N THR A 62 43.26 -17.71 0.55
CA THR A 62 43.56 -19.01 1.14
C THR A 62 44.19 -19.94 0.10
N TYR A 63 43.58 -20.07 -1.10
CA TYR A 63 44.12 -20.93 -2.15
C TYR A 63 45.46 -20.40 -2.71
N GLU A 64 45.65 -19.09 -2.82
CA GLU A 64 46.97 -18.50 -3.15
C GLU A 64 48.05 -18.95 -2.14
N MET A 65 47.74 -18.94 -0.84
CA MET A 65 48.65 -19.39 0.20
C MET A 65 48.89 -20.90 0.13
N ASP A 66 47.88 -21.70 -0.19
CA ASP A 66 48.04 -23.16 -0.35
C ASP A 66 48.98 -23.47 -1.52
N VAL A 67 48.82 -22.81 -2.66
CA VAL A 67 49.75 -22.94 -3.83
C VAL A 67 51.17 -22.58 -3.43
N ASP A 68 51.38 -21.47 -2.74
CA ASP A 68 52.71 -21.06 -2.30
C ASP A 68 53.37 -22.04 -1.32
N GLN A 69 52.59 -22.61 -0.38
CA GLN A 69 53.05 -23.62 0.56
C GLN A 69 53.51 -24.91 -0.15
N TRP A 70 52.72 -25.39 -1.12
CA TRP A 70 53.06 -26.56 -1.88
C TRP A 70 54.31 -26.34 -2.78
N LYS A 71 54.42 -25.19 -3.43
CA LYS A 71 55.63 -24.78 -4.19
C LYS A 71 56.89 -24.76 -3.32
N GLU A 72 56.78 -24.25 -2.09
CA GLU A 72 57.89 -24.24 -1.15
C GLU A 72 58.25 -25.67 -0.68
N LYS A 73 57.27 -26.58 -0.49
CA LYS A 73 57.57 -27.99 -0.20
C LYS A 73 58.31 -28.67 -1.36
N VAL A 74 57.86 -28.48 -2.61
CA VAL A 74 58.52 -29.02 -3.80
C VAL A 74 59.96 -28.51 -3.87
N ARG A 75 60.18 -27.21 -3.60
CA ARG A 75 61.53 -26.63 -3.56
C ARG A 75 62.43 -27.36 -2.52
N LYS A 76 61.92 -27.51 -1.29
CA LYS A 76 62.67 -28.21 -0.21
C LYS A 76 62.96 -29.65 -0.57
N TYR A 77 62.00 -30.39 -1.15
CA TYR A 77 62.24 -31.76 -1.57
C TYR A 77 63.30 -31.84 -2.70
N LYS A 78 63.26 -30.93 -3.68
CA LYS A 78 64.28 -30.84 -4.73
C LYS A 78 65.69 -30.53 -4.16
N ASP A 79 65.78 -29.64 -3.19
CA ASP A 79 67.07 -29.35 -2.51
C ASP A 79 67.58 -30.58 -1.75
N GLN A 80 66.68 -31.38 -1.13
CA GLN A 80 67.06 -32.60 -0.44
C GLN A 80 67.57 -33.71 -1.37
N THR A 81 67.06 -33.80 -2.61
CA THR A 81 67.51 -34.84 -3.57
C THR A 81 68.97 -34.76 -3.88
N GLY A 82 69.59 -33.56 -3.82
CA GLY A 82 71.06 -33.38 -4.03
C GLY A 82 71.95 -33.89 -2.88
N SER A 83 71.36 -34.16 -1.70
CA SER A 83 72.07 -34.55 -0.50
C SER A 83 71.92 -36.03 -0.10
N VAL A 84 70.97 -36.78 -0.72
CA VAL A 84 70.70 -38.21 -0.38
C VAL A 84 71.73 -39.15 -0.98
N LYS A 85 72.07 -40.13 -0.16
CA LYS A 85 73.17 -41.10 -0.52
C LYS A 85 72.59 -42.46 -0.98
N THR A 86 71.30 -42.75 -0.79
CA THR A 86 70.73 -44.06 -1.13
C THR A 86 69.67 -43.92 -2.24
N ASN A 87 69.64 -44.91 -3.14
CA ASN A 87 68.69 -44.92 -4.25
C ASN A 87 67.23 -45.00 -3.78
N GLU A 88 66.98 -45.67 -2.63
CA GLU A 88 65.72 -45.81 -2.03
C GLU A 88 65.16 -44.45 -1.51
N SER A 89 65.94 -43.70 -0.77
CA SER A 89 65.63 -42.34 -0.31
C SER A 89 65.41 -41.38 -1.48
N TYR A 90 66.22 -41.50 -2.56
CA TYR A 90 65.97 -40.70 -3.77
C TYR A 90 64.63 -40.94 -4.45
N LYS A 91 64.25 -42.23 -4.61
CA LYS A 91 62.95 -42.61 -5.15
C LYS A 91 61.80 -42.12 -4.28
N ALA A 92 61.93 -42.19 -2.96
CA ALA A 92 60.92 -41.69 -2.04
C ALA A 92 60.69 -40.17 -2.20
N LEU A 93 61.78 -39.37 -2.30
CA LEU A 93 61.73 -37.93 -2.53
C LEU A 93 61.11 -37.57 -3.89
N LEU A 94 61.37 -38.35 -4.95
CA LEU A 94 60.76 -38.17 -6.25
C LEU A 94 59.24 -38.37 -6.18
N HIS A 95 58.82 -39.40 -5.42
CA HIS A 95 57.38 -39.64 -5.20
C HIS A 95 56.72 -38.47 -4.45
N GLU A 96 57.37 -37.95 -3.37
CA GLU A 96 56.86 -36.79 -2.61
C GLU A 96 56.77 -35.53 -3.49
N ILE A 97 57.76 -35.32 -4.41
CA ILE A 97 57.71 -34.23 -5.37
C ILE A 97 56.50 -34.36 -6.32
N GLU A 98 56.31 -35.57 -6.88
CA GLU A 98 55.19 -35.84 -7.78
C GLU A 98 53.83 -35.59 -7.10
N MET A 99 53.69 -36.08 -5.85
CA MET A 99 52.49 -35.85 -5.05
C MET A 99 52.26 -34.36 -4.79
N ALA A 100 53.31 -33.63 -4.39
CA ALA A 100 53.20 -32.19 -4.13
C ALA A 100 52.91 -31.39 -5.41
N GLU A 101 53.43 -31.77 -6.57
CA GLU A 101 53.12 -31.14 -7.86
C GLU A 101 51.65 -31.39 -8.27
N LYS A 102 51.09 -32.55 -7.97
CA LYS A 102 49.64 -32.82 -8.13
C LYS A 102 48.76 -31.93 -7.24
N GLU A 103 49.20 -31.72 -5.98
CA GLU A 103 48.48 -30.82 -5.06
C GLU A 103 48.56 -29.36 -5.50
N ILE A 104 49.70 -28.90 -6.09
CA ILE A 104 49.83 -27.60 -6.71
C ILE A 104 48.81 -27.44 -7.83
N ALA A 105 48.72 -28.37 -8.77
CA ALA A 105 47.77 -28.32 -9.86
C ALA A 105 46.31 -28.23 -9.37
N ALA A 106 45.97 -29.08 -8.41
CA ALA A 106 44.63 -29.06 -7.82
C ALA A 106 44.32 -27.74 -7.07
N ALA A 107 45.30 -27.13 -6.42
CA ALA A 107 45.15 -25.85 -5.75
C ALA A 107 45.01 -24.68 -6.74
N GLU A 108 45.82 -24.73 -7.83
CA GLU A 108 45.76 -23.75 -8.92
C GLU A 108 44.40 -23.79 -9.66
N ASP A 109 43.84 -24.98 -9.90
CA ASP A 109 42.51 -25.13 -10.50
C ASP A 109 41.41 -24.49 -9.60
N ARG A 110 41.44 -24.79 -8.28
CA ARG A 110 40.54 -24.16 -7.32
C ARG A 110 40.70 -22.66 -7.26
N LEU A 111 41.93 -22.15 -7.35
CA LEU A 111 42.21 -20.72 -7.38
C LEU A 111 41.58 -20.07 -8.62
N LEU A 112 41.76 -20.68 -9.81
CA LEU A 112 41.16 -20.18 -11.05
C LEU A 112 39.61 -20.15 -10.98
N GLU A 113 38.98 -21.20 -10.46
CA GLU A 113 37.54 -21.22 -10.22
C GLU A 113 37.09 -20.04 -9.34
N ARG A 114 37.81 -19.75 -8.26
CA ARG A 114 37.52 -18.63 -7.36
C ARG A 114 37.75 -17.27 -8.01
N MET A 115 38.74 -17.16 -8.89
CA MET A 115 38.95 -15.92 -9.66
C MET A 115 37.78 -15.62 -10.60
N VAL A 116 37.34 -16.63 -11.35
CA VAL A 116 36.18 -16.48 -12.25
C VAL A 116 34.90 -16.12 -11.46
N ALA A 117 34.61 -16.86 -10.38
CA ALA A 117 33.49 -16.56 -9.50
C ALA A 117 33.59 -15.14 -8.88
N GLY A 118 34.81 -14.70 -8.55
CA GLY A 118 35.06 -13.36 -8.02
C GLY A 118 34.67 -12.24 -8.98
N GLU A 119 34.94 -12.41 -10.27
CA GLU A 119 34.54 -11.44 -11.30
C GLU A 119 33.01 -11.33 -11.39
N ASP A 120 32.27 -12.43 -11.23
CA ASP A 120 30.81 -12.44 -11.19
C ASP A 120 30.29 -11.65 -9.98
N PHE A 121 30.88 -11.84 -8.80
CA PHE A 121 30.53 -11.08 -7.60
C PHE A 121 30.80 -9.59 -7.76
N VAL A 122 31.91 -9.19 -8.40
CA VAL A 122 32.18 -7.78 -8.72
C VAL A 122 31.10 -7.20 -9.62
N ARG A 123 30.65 -7.95 -10.64
CA ARG A 123 29.53 -7.53 -11.50
C ARG A 123 28.22 -7.39 -10.72
N GLN A 124 27.93 -8.35 -9.82
CA GLN A 124 26.74 -8.30 -8.97
C GLN A 124 26.73 -7.09 -8.02
N VAL A 125 27.87 -6.78 -7.38
CA VAL A 125 28.01 -5.59 -6.53
C VAL A 125 27.76 -4.31 -7.33
N LYS A 126 28.37 -4.15 -8.50
CA LYS A 126 28.15 -2.98 -9.36
C LYS A 126 26.69 -2.84 -9.81
N ALA A 127 26.04 -3.96 -10.15
CA ALA A 127 24.63 -3.97 -10.50
C ALA A 127 23.73 -3.58 -9.32
N ALA A 128 24.01 -4.12 -8.13
CA ALA A 128 23.27 -3.78 -6.91
C ALA A 128 23.51 -2.31 -6.48
N GLU A 129 24.72 -1.78 -6.63
CA GLU A 129 25.01 -0.36 -6.37
C GLU A 129 24.25 0.58 -7.31
N LYS A 130 24.10 0.21 -8.57
CA LYS A 130 23.28 0.97 -9.52
C LYS A 130 21.79 0.88 -9.17
N ALA A 131 21.31 -0.33 -8.88
CA ALA A 131 19.93 -0.58 -8.56
C ALA A 131 19.48 0.18 -7.28
N ILE A 132 20.33 0.23 -6.23
CA ILE A 132 19.96 0.95 -5.00
C ILE A 132 19.81 2.46 -5.24
N VAL A 133 20.66 3.07 -6.06
CA VAL A 133 20.57 4.50 -6.40
C VAL A 133 19.25 4.79 -7.11
N GLU A 134 18.84 3.94 -8.06
CA GLU A 134 17.59 4.09 -8.79
C GLU A 134 16.38 3.89 -7.87
N VAL A 135 16.41 2.85 -7.03
CA VAL A 135 15.32 2.53 -6.09
C VAL A 135 15.17 3.63 -5.02
N GLU A 136 16.26 4.13 -4.45
CA GLU A 136 16.20 5.20 -3.45
C GLU A 136 15.73 6.53 -4.05
N ALA A 137 16.13 6.86 -5.27
CA ALA A 137 15.63 8.04 -5.98
C ALA A 137 14.12 7.94 -6.24
N ALA A 138 13.65 6.78 -6.73
CA ALA A 138 12.23 6.53 -6.94
C ALA A 138 11.45 6.56 -5.62
N ALA A 139 11.95 5.90 -4.58
CA ALA A 139 11.34 5.89 -3.26
C ALA A 139 11.19 7.30 -2.68
N LYS A 140 12.18 8.16 -2.83
CA LYS A 140 12.14 9.54 -2.37
C LYS A 140 11.03 10.36 -3.07
N ILE A 141 10.89 10.20 -4.38
CA ILE A 141 9.83 10.87 -5.16
C ILE A 141 8.45 10.37 -4.70
N GLU A 142 8.29 9.06 -4.56
CA GLU A 142 7.03 8.44 -4.12
C GLU A 142 6.67 8.84 -2.68
N GLN A 143 7.63 8.87 -1.76
CA GLN A 143 7.44 9.38 -0.39
C GLN A 143 6.98 10.84 -0.36
N GLN A 144 7.55 11.69 -1.21
CA GLN A 144 7.14 13.09 -1.32
C GLN A 144 5.71 13.22 -1.84
N ALA A 145 5.33 12.43 -2.84
CA ALA A 145 3.98 12.39 -3.37
C ALA A 145 2.97 11.93 -2.30
N ILE A 146 3.26 10.82 -1.60
CA ILE A 146 2.46 10.31 -0.49
C ILE A 146 2.29 11.38 0.60
N SER A 147 3.36 12.07 0.99
CA SER A 147 3.32 13.13 2.00
C SER A 147 2.46 14.32 1.57
N ALA A 148 2.54 14.72 0.31
CA ALA A 148 1.71 15.78 -0.24
C ALA A 148 0.22 15.40 -0.28
N GLU A 149 -0.08 14.18 -0.71
CA GLU A 149 -1.45 13.65 -0.73
C GLU A 149 -2.03 13.49 0.69
N TYR A 150 -1.23 12.99 1.63
CA TYR A 150 -1.62 12.92 3.04
C TYR A 150 -1.97 14.30 3.59
N SER A 151 -1.12 15.29 3.35
CA SER A 151 -1.35 16.68 3.82
C SER A 151 -2.61 17.28 3.20
N ALA A 152 -2.87 17.02 1.92
CA ALA A 152 -4.10 17.48 1.25
C ALA A 152 -5.35 16.80 1.83
N ALA A 153 -5.30 15.48 2.05
CA ALA A 153 -6.39 14.72 2.65
C ALA A 153 -6.64 15.14 4.11
N ASP A 154 -5.59 15.40 4.88
CA ASP A 154 -5.74 15.84 6.28
C ASP A 154 -6.37 17.23 6.38
N LYS A 155 -6.03 18.15 5.48
CA LYS A 155 -6.72 19.46 5.37
C LYS A 155 -8.21 19.30 5.06
N GLN A 156 -8.56 18.35 4.16
CA GLN A 156 -9.97 18.04 3.88
C GLN A 156 -10.68 17.47 5.10
N ARG A 157 -10.04 16.57 5.85
CA ARG A 157 -10.57 16.03 7.11
C ARG A 157 -10.89 17.15 8.10
N ILE A 158 -9.95 18.06 8.32
CA ILE A 158 -10.12 19.21 9.25
C ILE A 158 -11.28 20.10 8.79
N ALA A 159 -11.39 20.39 7.49
CA ALA A 159 -12.50 21.17 6.95
C ALA A 159 -13.87 20.48 7.17
N PHE A 160 -13.95 19.19 6.86
CA PHE A 160 -15.20 18.43 7.06
C PHE A 160 -15.53 18.23 8.55
N GLU A 161 -14.55 18.14 9.45
CA GLU A 161 -14.80 18.13 10.88
C GLU A 161 -15.39 19.47 11.37
N ALA A 162 -14.94 20.60 10.83
CA ALA A 162 -15.53 21.89 11.12
C ALA A 162 -16.97 22.04 10.56
N GLU A 163 -17.18 21.61 9.29
CA GLU A 163 -18.54 21.56 8.71
C GLU A 163 -19.46 20.66 9.55
N ARG A 164 -18.96 19.52 10.00
CA ARG A 164 -19.72 18.62 10.88
C ARG A 164 -20.13 19.27 12.19
N GLN A 165 -19.22 20.00 12.85
CA GLN A 165 -19.53 20.71 14.08
C GLN A 165 -20.65 21.73 13.88
N GLN A 166 -20.64 22.45 12.76
CA GLN A 166 -21.70 23.39 12.41
C GLN A 166 -23.04 22.67 12.17
N ALA A 167 -23.02 21.59 11.37
CA ALA A 167 -24.24 20.82 11.07
C ALA A 167 -24.86 20.16 12.32
N VAL A 168 -24.04 19.79 13.31
CA VAL A 168 -24.53 19.22 14.58
C VAL A 168 -25.24 20.27 15.44
N ALA A 169 -24.83 21.53 15.38
CA ALA A 169 -25.42 22.60 16.21
C ALA A 169 -26.92 22.82 15.91
N ASP A 170 -27.36 22.49 14.71
CA ASP A 170 -28.75 22.66 14.25
C ASP A 170 -29.63 21.41 14.53
N VAL A 171 -29.06 20.34 15.13
CA VAL A 171 -29.74 19.08 15.40
C VAL A 171 -30.00 18.94 16.92
N PRO A 172 -31.25 18.65 17.36
CA PRO A 172 -31.56 18.34 18.75
C PRO A 172 -30.74 17.15 19.28
N GLU A 173 -30.32 17.21 20.54
CA GLU A 173 -29.40 16.23 21.12
C GLU A 173 -29.95 14.80 21.13
N ASP A 174 -31.24 14.63 21.44
CA ASP A 174 -31.93 13.34 21.43
C ASP A 174 -31.91 12.70 20.02
N LEU A 175 -32.17 13.51 19.01
CA LEU A 175 -32.19 13.07 17.63
C LEU A 175 -30.78 12.77 17.12
N LEU A 176 -29.79 13.54 17.56
CA LEU A 176 -28.37 13.29 17.24
C LEU A 176 -27.87 11.96 17.83
N GLN A 177 -28.31 11.60 19.05
CA GLN A 177 -27.97 10.31 19.67
C GLN A 177 -28.57 9.15 18.85
N VAL A 178 -29.84 9.24 18.43
CA VAL A 178 -30.47 8.24 17.57
C VAL A 178 -29.74 8.12 16.24
N TYR A 179 -29.42 9.25 15.61
CA TYR A 179 -28.62 9.29 14.36
C TYR A 179 -27.30 8.57 14.51
N GLN A 180 -26.53 8.88 15.56
CA GLN A 180 -25.21 8.27 15.80
C GLN A 180 -25.30 6.76 16.02
N GLN A 181 -26.30 6.29 16.77
CA GLN A 181 -26.52 4.86 16.98
C GLN A 181 -26.82 4.13 15.65
N LEU A 182 -27.66 4.73 14.80
CA LEU A 182 -28.00 4.17 13.50
C LEU A 182 -26.81 4.22 12.55
N ALA A 183 -26.07 5.32 12.50
CA ALA A 183 -24.86 5.45 11.69
C ALA A 183 -23.81 4.38 12.06
N ASN A 184 -23.56 4.19 13.35
CA ASN A 184 -22.62 3.16 13.83
C ASN A 184 -23.07 1.74 13.44
N ARG A 185 -24.36 1.45 13.53
CA ARG A 185 -24.92 0.15 13.16
C ARG A 185 -24.89 -0.14 11.65
N HIS A 186 -24.95 0.91 10.84
CA HIS A 186 -25.14 0.81 9.40
C HIS A 186 -23.95 1.36 8.58
N GLY A 187 -22.76 1.38 9.13
CA GLY A 187 -21.55 1.76 8.38
C GLY A 187 -21.51 3.23 7.96
N GLY A 188 -22.06 4.12 8.81
CA GLY A 188 -22.01 5.57 8.59
C GLY A 188 -23.29 6.15 7.93
N VAL A 189 -24.29 5.33 7.59
CA VAL A 189 -25.50 5.77 6.89
C VAL A 189 -26.73 5.53 7.76
N ALA A 190 -27.23 6.57 8.44
CA ALA A 190 -28.36 6.53 9.35
C ALA A 190 -29.71 6.83 8.67
N LEU A 191 -29.70 7.59 7.58
CA LEU A 191 -30.89 7.99 6.84
C LEU A 191 -31.00 7.24 5.52
N ALA A 192 -32.25 7.04 5.07
CA ALA A 192 -32.53 6.44 3.78
C ALA A 192 -33.64 7.25 3.07
N GLU A 193 -33.39 7.57 1.83
CA GLU A 193 -34.37 8.20 0.97
C GLU A 193 -35.44 7.17 0.59
N VAL A 194 -36.72 7.60 0.58
CA VAL A 194 -37.81 6.83 -0.01
C VAL A 194 -37.95 7.30 -1.45
N LYS A 195 -37.73 6.37 -2.39
CA LYS A 195 -37.81 6.62 -3.84
C LYS A 195 -39.23 6.76 -4.32
N GLU A 196 -39.42 7.13 -5.59
CA GLU A 196 -40.73 7.28 -6.24
C GLU A 196 -41.55 5.98 -6.30
N ASP A 197 -40.85 4.84 -6.36
CA ASP A 197 -41.46 3.50 -6.29
C ASP A 197 -41.84 3.07 -4.87
N GLU A 198 -41.87 4.02 -3.92
CA GLU A 198 -42.17 3.80 -2.51
C GLU A 198 -41.20 2.86 -1.80
N SER A 199 -40.00 2.63 -2.36
CA SER A 199 -38.98 1.76 -1.76
C SER A 199 -37.93 2.54 -0.95
N CYS A 200 -37.42 1.91 0.12
CA CYS A 200 -36.28 2.40 0.87
C CYS A 200 -35.00 2.28 0.01
N SER A 201 -34.26 3.38 -0.20
CA SER A 201 -33.03 3.40 -1.03
C SER A 201 -31.97 2.44 -0.56
N MET A 202 -31.98 2.07 0.72
CA MET A 202 -30.89 1.26 1.31
C MET A 202 -31.21 -0.23 1.36
N CYS A 203 -32.40 -0.64 1.83
CA CYS A 203 -32.80 -2.05 1.92
C CYS A 203 -33.73 -2.51 0.78
N ARG A 204 -34.17 -1.60 -0.07
CA ARG A 204 -35.07 -1.83 -1.22
C ARG A 204 -36.42 -2.43 -0.88
N VAL A 205 -36.80 -2.43 0.39
CA VAL A 205 -38.13 -2.88 0.83
C VAL A 205 -39.12 -1.75 0.65
N ARG A 206 -40.34 -2.09 0.22
CA ARG A 206 -41.41 -1.13 0.03
C ARG A 206 -41.88 -0.57 1.38
N VAL A 207 -42.00 0.75 1.46
CA VAL A 207 -42.52 1.47 2.62
C VAL A 207 -44.03 1.45 2.55
N ARG A 208 -44.72 1.43 3.70
CA ARG A 208 -46.19 1.47 3.71
C ARG A 208 -46.73 2.73 3.01
N PRO A 209 -47.75 2.63 2.16
CA PRO A 209 -48.29 3.78 1.41
C PRO A 209 -48.64 4.96 2.31
N HIS A 210 -49.22 4.68 3.48
CA HIS A 210 -49.59 5.72 4.47
C HIS A 210 -48.33 6.47 4.98
N THR A 211 -47.26 5.74 5.31
CA THR A 211 -45.97 6.35 5.74
C THR A 211 -45.36 7.18 4.61
N TYR A 212 -45.44 6.70 3.37
CA TYR A 212 -44.96 7.43 2.21
C TYR A 212 -45.71 8.76 1.98
N GLN A 213 -47.03 8.75 2.13
CA GLN A 213 -47.85 9.97 2.05
C GLN A 213 -47.49 10.98 3.13
N LEU A 214 -47.31 10.52 4.38
CA LEU A 214 -46.91 11.38 5.49
C LEU A 214 -45.50 11.96 5.34
N LEU A 215 -44.57 11.21 4.77
CA LEU A 215 -43.20 11.71 4.48
C LEU A 215 -43.22 12.85 3.43
N ARG A 216 -44.19 12.88 2.54
CA ARG A 216 -44.37 13.92 1.52
C ARG A 216 -45.18 15.13 2.00
N ASP A 217 -45.92 15.00 3.09
CA ASP A 217 -46.66 16.10 3.66
C ASP A 217 -45.70 17.13 4.28
N PRO A 218 -45.67 18.39 3.81
CA PRO A 218 -44.81 19.43 4.34
C PRO A 218 -45.14 19.81 5.79
N ASN A 219 -46.39 19.57 6.22
CA ASN A 219 -46.86 19.88 7.57
C ASN A 219 -46.66 18.74 8.56
N ASN A 220 -46.11 17.60 8.12
CA ASN A 220 -45.88 16.47 9.00
C ASN A 220 -44.60 16.66 9.82
N GLU A 221 -44.73 16.61 11.14
CA GLU A 221 -43.65 16.72 12.11
C GLU A 221 -43.19 15.36 12.67
N GLN A 222 -43.65 14.25 12.09
CA GLN A 222 -43.25 12.92 12.56
C GLN A 222 -42.02 12.41 11.83
N ILE A 223 -41.13 11.76 12.60
CA ILE A 223 -39.95 11.07 12.07
C ILE A 223 -40.32 9.60 11.92
N PHE A 224 -40.10 9.06 10.74
CA PHE A 224 -40.36 7.65 10.42
C PHE A 224 -39.06 6.86 10.23
N ASN A 225 -39.09 5.63 10.72
CA ASN A 225 -38.00 4.69 10.49
C ASN A 225 -38.46 3.57 9.54
N CYS A 226 -37.53 3.07 8.76
CA CYS A 226 -37.79 1.89 7.94
C CYS A 226 -38.00 0.66 8.83
N GLU A 227 -39.11 -0.05 8.65
CA GLU A 227 -39.45 -1.23 9.47
C GLU A 227 -38.44 -2.38 9.33
N THR A 228 -37.75 -2.45 8.19
CA THR A 228 -36.77 -3.51 7.91
C THR A 228 -35.34 -3.14 8.35
N CYS A 229 -34.84 -1.97 7.94
CA CYS A 229 -33.45 -1.59 8.21
C CYS A 229 -33.31 -0.52 9.31
N THR A 230 -34.40 -0.10 9.92
CA THR A 230 -34.45 0.87 11.04
C THR A 230 -33.90 2.28 10.76
N ARG A 231 -33.37 2.55 9.57
CA ARG A 231 -32.90 3.88 9.19
C ARG A 231 -34.02 4.92 9.18
N ILE A 232 -33.70 6.14 9.52
CA ILE A 232 -34.62 7.27 9.42
C ILE A 232 -34.99 7.49 7.96
N LEU A 233 -36.27 7.57 7.66
CA LEU A 233 -36.78 7.78 6.32
C LEU A 233 -36.94 9.26 6.02
N TYR A 234 -36.62 9.66 4.80
CA TYR A 234 -36.93 10.98 4.28
C TYR A 234 -37.36 10.91 2.80
N SER A 235 -38.10 11.91 2.36
CA SER A 235 -38.43 12.10 0.95
C SER A 235 -37.74 13.37 0.44
N ALA A 236 -36.99 13.27 -0.65
CA ALA A 236 -36.43 14.46 -1.30
C ALA A 236 -37.60 15.36 -1.81
N PRO A 237 -37.43 16.70 -1.78
CA PRO A 237 -38.41 17.59 -2.40
C PRO A 237 -38.44 17.30 -3.90
N HIS A 238 -39.57 16.83 -4.39
CA HIS A 238 -39.77 16.75 -5.85
C HIS A 238 -39.72 18.16 -6.45
N PRO A 239 -39.04 18.36 -7.59
CA PRO A 239 -39.27 19.56 -8.35
C PRO A 239 -40.77 19.62 -8.67
N THR A 240 -41.43 20.62 -8.12
CA THR A 240 -42.84 20.84 -8.34
C THR A 240 -43.10 20.82 -9.84
N ALA A 241 -43.86 19.84 -10.32
CA ALA A 241 -44.31 19.84 -11.71
C ALA A 241 -44.89 21.22 -11.98
N ALA A 242 -44.35 21.92 -12.95
CA ALA A 242 -44.81 23.24 -13.33
C ALA A 242 -46.36 23.16 -13.46
N GLN A 243 -47.06 23.98 -12.67
CA GLN A 243 -48.49 24.09 -12.78
C GLN A 243 -48.81 24.37 -14.26
N PRO A 244 -49.71 23.61 -14.90
CA PRO A 244 -50.13 23.93 -16.26
C PRO A 244 -50.66 25.37 -16.25
N GLN A 245 -50.05 26.23 -17.03
CA GLN A 245 -50.50 27.60 -17.21
C GLN A 245 -51.96 27.53 -17.73
N PRO A 246 -52.88 28.33 -17.17
CA PRO A 246 -54.24 28.34 -17.68
C PRO A 246 -54.19 28.78 -19.14
N VAL A 247 -54.76 27.93 -19.99
CA VAL A 247 -54.88 28.22 -21.44
C VAL A 247 -55.73 29.45 -21.58
N ALA A 248 -55.15 30.55 -22.07
CA ALA A 248 -55.91 31.75 -22.41
C ALA A 248 -56.96 31.38 -23.45
N GLN A 249 -58.23 31.48 -23.05
CA GLN A 249 -59.35 31.34 -23.95
C GLN A 249 -59.29 32.53 -24.92
N SER A 250 -58.98 32.24 -26.18
CA SER A 250 -59.13 33.20 -27.26
C SER A 250 -60.62 33.46 -27.45
N SER A 251 -61.06 34.63 -27.04
CA SER A 251 -62.39 35.15 -27.39
C SER A 251 -62.37 35.48 -28.89
N ASP A 252 -63.02 34.61 -29.63
CA ASP A 252 -63.37 34.82 -31.04
C ASP A 252 -64.61 35.74 -31.06
N SER A 253 -64.35 37.00 -31.35
CA SER A 253 -65.45 37.99 -31.63
C SER A 253 -65.56 38.05 -33.14
N SER A 254 -66.47 37.23 -33.62
CA SER A 254 -67.08 37.40 -34.94
C SER A 254 -68.10 38.53 -34.89
N GLU A 255 -67.92 39.64 -35.57
CA GLU A 255 -68.90 40.59 -36.00
C GLU A 255 -68.81 40.86 -37.49
N THR A 256 -69.85 40.49 -38.20
CA THR A 256 -70.50 40.97 -39.42
C THR A 256 -69.74 41.11 -40.70
#